data_254d9aea94ab6213e8e50e1d47ddbd7d
#
_entry.id   254d9aea94ab6213e8e50e1d47ddbd7d
#
_cell.length_a   1.000
_cell.length_b   1.000
_cell.length_c   1.000
_cell.angle_alpha   90.00
_cell.angle_beta   90.00
_cell.angle_gamma   90.00
#
_symmetry.space_group_name_H-M   'P 1'
#
loop_
_entity.id
_entity.type
_entity.pdbx_description
1 polymer ?
#
loop_
_entity_poly.entity_id
_entity_poly.type
_entity_poly.pdbx_seq_one_letter_code
_entity_poly.pdbx_strand_id
1 'polypeptide(L)'
;MLPGANCGGCGFAGCRGMADALVKQDDISALFCPVGGGDCMKAVAAYLGKSAPEKEPQVATVRCGGTCDKRPRTNEYNGARSCAVASSLYVGETGCAFGCLGFGDCVVSCAFDAIRMNPATGLPEVDPDKCTACGACVKACPKMIIELRKKWPKNRAVYVSCVSKDKGAVVMKACKAGCIGCGKCQKVCAFGAITIENNLAYIDPQKC
;
A
#
# COMPACT_ATOMS: atom_id res chain seq x y z
N MET A 1 -4.87 -24.76 -11.37
CA MET A 1 -5.65 -23.55 -11.63
C MET A 1 -5.20 -22.39 -10.72
N LEU A 2 -5.18 -22.54 -9.39
CA LEU A 2 -4.61 -21.49 -8.52
C LEU A 2 -3.08 -21.45 -8.64
N PRO A 3 -2.42 -20.27 -8.45
CA PRO A 3 -0.97 -20.08 -8.71
C PRO A 3 -0.02 -20.88 -7.81
N GLY A 4 -0.48 -21.43 -6.70
CA GLY A 4 0.38 -22.18 -5.77
C GLY A 4 1.32 -21.32 -4.90
N ALA A 5 1.21 -20.00 -4.97
CA ALA A 5 2.11 -19.07 -4.27
C ALA A 5 1.96 -19.06 -2.74
N ASN A 6 0.87 -19.60 -2.21
CA ASN A 6 0.56 -19.68 -0.77
C ASN A 6 0.78 -18.35 0.01
N CYS A 7 0.59 -17.22 -0.66
CA CYS A 7 0.94 -15.88 -0.16
C CYS A 7 -0.03 -15.33 0.90
N GLY A 8 -1.18 -15.97 1.13
CA GLY A 8 -2.21 -15.52 2.08
C GLY A 8 -2.96 -14.24 1.66
N GLY A 9 -2.72 -13.68 0.47
CA GLY A 9 -3.35 -12.45 -0.01
C GLY A 9 -4.86 -12.54 -0.23
N CYS A 10 -5.39 -13.74 -0.40
CA CYS A 10 -6.82 -14.02 -0.48
C CYS A 10 -7.51 -14.20 0.88
N GLY A 11 -6.77 -14.10 1.99
CA GLY A 11 -7.26 -14.30 3.35
C GLY A 11 -7.19 -15.75 3.86
N PHE A 12 -6.78 -16.71 3.01
CA PHE A 12 -6.59 -18.11 3.39
C PHE A 12 -5.10 -18.40 3.67
N ALA A 13 -4.84 -19.39 4.54
CA ALA A 13 -3.48 -19.79 4.90
C ALA A 13 -2.65 -20.35 3.72
N GLY A 14 -3.30 -20.70 2.62
CA GLY A 14 -2.63 -21.18 1.41
C GLY A 14 -3.63 -21.42 0.28
N CYS A 15 -3.12 -21.74 -0.91
CA CYS A 15 -3.95 -21.96 -2.11
C CYS A 15 -4.91 -23.14 -1.96
N ARG A 16 -4.56 -24.16 -1.14
CA ARG A 16 -5.45 -25.27 -0.85
C ARG A 16 -6.70 -24.82 -0.08
N GLY A 17 -6.55 -24.04 0.98
CA GLY A 17 -7.68 -23.51 1.75
C GLY A 17 -8.60 -22.63 0.90
N MET A 18 -8.03 -21.83 -0.01
CA MET A 18 -8.80 -21.08 -1.00
C MET A 18 -9.56 -22.01 -1.96
N ALA A 19 -8.92 -23.07 -2.46
CA ALA A 19 -9.56 -24.05 -3.35
C ALA A 19 -10.74 -24.76 -2.67
N ASP A 20 -10.56 -25.18 -1.42
CA ASP A 20 -11.63 -25.82 -0.64
C ASP A 20 -12.81 -24.88 -0.43
N ALA A 21 -12.56 -23.59 -0.18
CA ALA A 21 -13.62 -22.58 -0.04
C ALA A 21 -14.38 -22.35 -1.36
N LEU A 22 -13.67 -22.27 -2.50
CA LEU A 22 -14.26 -22.12 -3.84
C LEU A 22 -15.16 -23.28 -4.24
N VAL A 23 -14.83 -24.49 -3.80
CA VAL A 23 -15.68 -25.68 -4.04
C VAL A 23 -16.91 -25.68 -3.17
N LYS A 24 -16.75 -25.37 -1.86
CA LYS A 24 -17.83 -25.50 -0.86
C LYS A 24 -18.87 -24.39 -0.92
N GLN A 25 -18.48 -23.17 -1.31
CA GLN A 25 -19.40 -22.03 -1.32
C GLN A 25 -20.07 -21.91 -2.68
N ASP A 26 -21.40 -21.80 -2.72
CA ASP A 26 -22.14 -21.60 -3.97
C ASP A 26 -21.89 -20.22 -4.58
N ASP A 27 -21.84 -19.18 -3.75
CA ASP A 27 -21.47 -17.83 -4.16
C ASP A 27 -19.98 -17.58 -3.86
N ILE A 28 -19.20 -17.39 -4.93
CA ILE A 28 -17.75 -17.11 -4.87
C ILE A 28 -17.41 -15.64 -5.16
N SER A 29 -18.40 -14.75 -5.22
CA SER A 29 -18.22 -13.33 -5.56
C SER A 29 -17.25 -12.59 -4.61
N ALA A 30 -17.20 -13.00 -3.33
CA ALA A 30 -16.30 -12.46 -2.32
C ALA A 30 -14.88 -13.09 -2.35
N LEU A 31 -14.71 -14.21 -3.05
CA LEU A 31 -13.46 -14.97 -3.10
C LEU A 31 -12.64 -14.54 -4.31
N PHE A 32 -11.47 -13.94 -4.06
CA PHE A 32 -10.59 -13.49 -5.14
C PHE A 32 -9.12 -13.81 -4.84
N CYS A 33 -8.43 -14.41 -5.82
CA CYS A 33 -7.00 -14.64 -5.73
C CYS A 33 -6.24 -13.45 -6.35
N PRO A 34 -5.56 -12.58 -5.55
CA PRO A 34 -4.88 -11.41 -6.10
C PRO A 34 -3.71 -11.77 -7.02
N VAL A 35 -3.03 -12.88 -6.75
CA VAL A 35 -1.89 -13.36 -7.56
C VAL A 35 -2.35 -13.97 -8.88
N GLY A 36 -3.44 -14.75 -8.84
CA GLY A 36 -4.01 -15.34 -10.05
C GLY A 36 -4.75 -14.34 -10.94
N GLY A 37 -5.22 -13.27 -10.36
CA GLY A 37 -5.97 -12.24 -11.08
C GLY A 37 -7.30 -12.71 -11.64
N GLY A 38 -7.91 -11.88 -12.50
CA GLY A 38 -9.22 -12.13 -13.09
C GLY A 38 -9.24 -13.37 -14.00
N ASP A 39 -8.18 -13.61 -14.76
CA ASP A 39 -8.14 -14.73 -15.71
C ASP A 39 -8.12 -16.10 -14.99
N CYS A 40 -7.33 -16.19 -13.92
CA CYS A 40 -7.33 -17.38 -13.06
C CYS A 40 -8.73 -17.59 -12.43
N MET A 41 -9.35 -16.53 -11.92
CA MET A 41 -10.68 -16.63 -11.31
C MET A 41 -11.77 -17.00 -12.33
N LYS A 42 -11.70 -16.49 -13.56
CA LYS A 42 -12.59 -16.89 -14.66
C LYS A 42 -12.42 -18.37 -15.01
N ALA A 43 -11.19 -18.86 -15.12
CA ALA A 43 -10.93 -20.28 -15.39
C ALA A 43 -11.45 -21.20 -14.28
N VAL A 44 -11.26 -20.82 -13.00
CA VAL A 44 -11.76 -21.58 -11.86
C VAL A 44 -13.29 -21.56 -11.80
N ALA A 45 -13.91 -20.41 -12.01
CA ALA A 45 -15.35 -20.25 -12.02
C ALA A 45 -16.01 -21.07 -13.14
N ALA A 46 -15.44 -21.05 -14.34
CA ALA A 46 -15.92 -21.87 -15.48
C ALA A 46 -15.84 -23.36 -15.16
N TYR A 47 -14.76 -23.82 -14.53
CA TYR A 47 -14.59 -25.22 -14.13
C TYR A 47 -15.63 -25.65 -13.08
N LEU A 48 -15.99 -24.75 -12.16
CA LEU A 48 -16.95 -25.03 -11.09
C LEU A 48 -18.41 -24.73 -11.48
N GLY A 49 -18.66 -24.23 -12.68
CA GLY A 49 -20.00 -23.81 -13.13
C GLY A 49 -20.56 -22.60 -12.35
N LYS A 50 -19.68 -21.71 -11.87
CA LYS A 50 -20.02 -20.54 -11.03
C LYS A 50 -19.69 -19.24 -11.74
N SER A 51 -20.22 -18.11 -11.23
CA SER A 51 -19.88 -16.78 -11.75
C SER A 51 -18.54 -16.31 -11.21
N ALA A 52 -17.65 -15.80 -12.10
CA ALA A 52 -16.36 -15.28 -11.70
C ALA A 52 -16.50 -13.92 -10.98
N PRO A 53 -15.79 -13.70 -9.87
CA PRO A 53 -15.74 -12.37 -9.26
C PRO A 53 -14.95 -11.40 -10.14
N GLU A 54 -15.55 -10.23 -10.41
CA GLU A 54 -14.84 -9.14 -11.07
C GLU A 54 -14.20 -8.23 -10.02
N LYS A 55 -12.90 -8.03 -10.12
CA LYS A 55 -12.16 -7.10 -9.27
C LYS A 55 -11.22 -6.26 -10.12
N GLU A 56 -11.28 -4.95 -9.93
CA GLU A 56 -10.35 -4.05 -10.61
C GLU A 56 -8.90 -4.34 -10.22
N PRO A 57 -7.97 -4.34 -11.18
CA PRO A 57 -6.54 -4.50 -10.88
C PRO A 57 -6.06 -3.44 -9.88
N GLN A 58 -5.33 -3.88 -8.87
CA GLN A 58 -4.77 -3.01 -7.84
C GLN A 58 -3.26 -3.09 -7.82
N VAL A 59 -2.63 -2.09 -7.21
CA VAL A 59 -1.19 -2.01 -7.00
C VAL A 59 -0.91 -1.40 -5.63
N ALA A 60 0.14 -1.86 -4.96
CA ALA A 60 0.60 -1.25 -3.72
C ALA A 60 1.16 0.15 -4.00
N THR A 61 0.74 1.13 -3.22
CA THR A 61 1.14 2.53 -3.36
C THR A 61 1.73 3.03 -2.06
N VAL A 62 2.93 3.62 -2.12
CA VAL A 62 3.65 4.15 -0.96
C VAL A 62 3.27 5.62 -0.75
N ARG A 63 2.54 5.91 0.32
CA ARG A 63 2.07 7.25 0.67
C ARG A 63 3.06 8.01 1.56
N CYS A 64 4.30 8.07 1.14
CA CYS A 64 5.33 8.90 1.78
C CYS A 64 6.22 9.53 0.72
N GLY A 65 6.24 10.87 0.67
CA GLY A 65 7.11 11.64 -0.21
C GLY A 65 8.32 12.25 0.50
N GLY A 66 8.53 11.87 1.77
CA GLY A 66 9.63 12.36 2.60
C GLY A 66 10.95 11.67 2.28
N THR A 67 11.54 12.02 1.16
CA THR A 67 12.88 11.60 0.76
C THR A 67 13.95 12.15 1.72
N CYS A 68 15.17 11.63 1.68
CA CYS A 68 16.26 12.03 2.58
C CYS A 68 16.55 13.55 2.55
N ASP A 69 16.40 14.19 1.39
CA ASP A 69 16.56 15.63 1.21
C ASP A 69 15.40 16.48 1.78
N LYS A 70 14.19 15.92 1.80
CA LYS A 70 12.97 16.60 2.26
C LYS A 70 12.64 16.37 3.73
N ARG A 71 13.20 15.33 4.31
CA ARG A 71 12.96 14.90 5.69
C ARG A 71 14.30 14.56 6.36
N PRO A 72 15.05 15.56 6.83
CA PRO A 72 16.38 15.34 7.41
C PRO A 72 16.29 14.48 8.69
N ARG A 73 17.34 13.69 8.90
CA ARG A 73 17.51 12.95 10.16
C ARG A 73 17.78 13.91 11.30
N THR A 74 17.17 13.63 12.44
CA THR A 74 17.35 14.37 13.71
C THR A 74 18.06 13.53 14.75
N ASN A 75 18.11 12.23 14.56
CA ASN A 75 18.76 11.26 15.45
C ASN A 75 19.17 10.00 14.66
N GLU A 76 19.93 9.11 15.30
CA GLU A 76 20.36 7.83 14.74
C GLU A 76 19.80 6.68 15.58
N TYR A 77 19.32 5.63 14.91
CA TYR A 77 18.83 4.41 15.55
C TYR A 77 19.86 3.30 15.50
N ASN A 78 20.33 2.88 16.66
CA ASN A 78 21.33 1.84 16.84
C ASN A 78 20.74 0.48 17.27
N GLY A 79 19.48 0.20 16.93
CA GLY A 79 18.81 -1.07 17.24
C GLY A 79 18.70 -2.01 16.04
N ALA A 80 17.87 -3.05 16.20
CA ALA A 80 17.58 -4.00 15.13
C ALA A 80 16.94 -3.30 13.92
N ARG A 81 17.50 -3.54 12.74
CA ARG A 81 17.03 -2.92 11.48
C ARG A 81 15.76 -3.55 10.96
N SER A 82 14.67 -3.34 11.68
CA SER A 82 13.30 -3.73 11.34
C SER A 82 12.37 -2.58 11.63
N CYS A 83 11.46 -2.29 10.71
CA CYS A 83 10.43 -1.26 10.90
C CYS A 83 9.51 -1.60 12.07
N ALA A 84 9.13 -2.88 12.22
CA ALA A 84 8.26 -3.34 13.29
C ALA A 84 8.92 -3.10 14.66
N VAL A 85 10.18 -3.52 14.84
CA VAL A 85 10.92 -3.35 16.10
C VAL A 85 11.15 -1.86 16.39
N ALA A 86 11.66 -1.11 15.43
CA ALA A 86 11.93 0.30 15.62
C ALA A 86 10.66 1.09 15.94
N SER A 87 9.54 0.80 15.28
CA SER A 87 8.27 1.49 15.51
C SER A 87 7.69 1.26 16.91
N SER A 88 8.01 0.14 17.56
CA SER A 88 7.57 -0.14 18.94
C SER A 88 8.42 0.57 19.99
N LEU A 89 9.65 0.99 19.64
CA LEU A 89 10.60 1.58 20.56
C LEU A 89 10.63 3.12 20.47
N TYR A 90 10.44 3.68 19.25
CA TYR A 90 10.51 5.10 19.07
C TYR A 90 9.81 5.59 17.79
N VAL A 91 9.69 6.89 17.64
CA VAL A 91 8.92 7.52 16.55
C VAL A 91 9.61 7.38 15.18
N GLY A 92 10.93 7.41 15.12
CA GLY A 92 11.74 7.37 13.89
C GLY A 92 12.94 8.31 13.94
N GLU A 93 13.88 8.14 12.98
CA GLU A 93 15.11 8.95 12.88
C GLU A 93 14.88 10.38 12.41
N THR A 94 13.67 10.78 12.11
CA THR A 94 13.31 12.10 11.56
C THR A 94 12.23 12.74 12.40
N GLY A 95 12.01 14.05 12.26
CA GLY A 95 10.97 14.77 12.96
C GLY A 95 9.53 14.40 12.60
N CYS A 96 9.32 13.50 11.62
CA CYS A 96 7.99 13.05 11.19
C CYS A 96 7.61 11.73 11.86
N ALA A 97 6.64 11.74 12.76
CA ALA A 97 6.16 10.56 13.46
C ALA A 97 5.51 9.50 12.54
N PHE A 98 4.97 9.91 11.41
CA PHE A 98 4.19 9.08 10.49
C PHE A 98 4.99 8.57 9.28
N GLY A 99 6.19 9.08 9.05
CA GLY A 99 6.97 8.80 7.87
C GLY A 99 7.57 7.40 7.82
N CYS A 100 8.04 7.03 6.63
CA CYS A 100 8.76 5.77 6.41
C CYS A 100 9.99 5.68 7.32
N LEU A 101 10.20 4.53 7.96
CA LEU A 101 11.39 4.28 8.79
C LEU A 101 12.62 3.86 7.96
N GLY A 102 12.41 3.35 6.74
CA GLY A 102 13.49 3.04 5.82
C GLY A 102 14.19 1.69 6.04
N PHE A 103 13.73 0.85 6.98
CA PHE A 103 14.40 -0.45 7.26
C PHE A 103 13.97 -1.60 6.35
N GLY A 104 12.94 -1.43 5.51
CA GLY A 104 12.66 -2.37 4.42
C GLY A 104 11.83 -3.60 4.77
N ASP A 105 11.10 -3.67 5.90
CA ASP A 105 10.24 -4.82 6.24
C ASP A 105 9.21 -5.11 5.13
N CYS A 106 8.73 -4.07 4.43
CA CYS A 106 7.86 -4.21 3.26
C CYS A 106 8.54 -4.88 2.07
N VAL A 107 9.85 -4.70 1.90
CA VAL A 107 10.66 -5.38 0.86
C VAL A 107 10.82 -6.85 1.20
N VAL A 108 11.23 -7.15 2.44
CA VAL A 108 11.41 -8.53 2.93
C VAL A 108 10.10 -9.33 2.85
N SER A 109 8.96 -8.67 3.07
CA SER A 109 7.64 -9.33 3.01
C SER A 109 7.14 -9.61 1.59
N CYS A 110 7.81 -9.09 0.55
CA CYS A 110 7.37 -9.23 -0.83
C CYS A 110 7.92 -10.50 -1.49
N ALA A 111 7.07 -11.52 -1.65
CA ALA A 111 7.43 -12.77 -2.32
C ALA A 111 7.56 -12.64 -3.87
N PHE A 112 7.24 -11.47 -4.44
CA PHE A 112 7.20 -11.25 -5.89
C PHE A 112 8.28 -10.30 -6.39
N ASP A 113 9.19 -9.87 -5.53
CA ASP A 113 10.25 -8.91 -5.85
C ASP A 113 9.72 -7.62 -6.52
N ALA A 114 8.52 -7.22 -6.10
CA ALA A 114 7.81 -6.07 -6.66
C ALA A 114 8.08 -4.77 -5.89
N ILE A 115 8.81 -4.81 -4.78
CA ILE A 115 9.13 -3.63 -3.98
C ILE A 115 10.60 -3.66 -3.58
N ARG A 116 11.27 -2.52 -3.71
CA ARG A 116 12.68 -2.35 -3.36
C ARG A 116 12.91 -1.03 -2.62
N MET A 117 13.94 -0.94 -1.81
CA MET A 117 14.38 0.34 -1.26
C MET A 117 15.20 1.11 -2.30
N ASN A 118 14.82 2.37 -2.55
CA ASN A 118 15.65 3.27 -3.35
C ASN A 118 16.67 3.96 -2.45
N PRO A 119 17.98 3.72 -2.64
CA PRO A 119 19.02 4.28 -1.77
C PRO A 119 19.15 5.81 -1.90
N ALA A 120 18.79 6.38 -3.04
CA ALA A 120 18.84 7.82 -3.25
C ALA A 120 17.74 8.58 -2.51
N THR A 121 16.56 7.98 -2.38
CA THR A 121 15.40 8.60 -1.72
C THR A 121 15.20 8.13 -0.30
N GLY A 122 15.72 6.96 0.07
CA GLY A 122 15.47 6.27 1.35
C GLY A 122 14.04 5.73 1.48
N LEU A 123 13.29 5.68 0.39
CA LEU A 123 11.89 5.22 0.36
C LEU A 123 11.74 3.91 -0.43
N PRO A 124 10.74 3.09 -0.09
CA PRO A 124 10.39 1.93 -0.91
C PRO A 124 9.72 2.36 -2.21
N GLU A 125 10.09 1.72 -3.30
CA GLU A 125 9.48 1.86 -4.63
C GLU A 125 8.83 0.56 -5.04
N VAL A 126 7.65 0.65 -5.63
CA VAL A 126 6.88 -0.50 -6.12
C VAL A 126 6.94 -0.55 -7.63
N ASP A 127 7.29 -1.72 -8.16
CA ASP A 127 7.16 -2.06 -9.57
C ASP A 127 5.70 -2.49 -9.83
N PRO A 128 4.91 -1.68 -10.55
CA PRO A 128 3.50 -1.96 -10.76
C PRO A 128 3.24 -3.16 -11.68
N ASP A 129 4.23 -3.60 -12.44
CA ASP A 129 4.08 -4.72 -13.36
C ASP A 129 4.38 -6.06 -12.68
N LYS A 130 5.22 -6.05 -11.64
CA LYS A 130 5.46 -7.21 -10.78
C LYS A 130 4.47 -7.31 -9.61
N CYS A 131 3.83 -6.21 -9.25
CA CYS A 131 2.96 -6.16 -8.07
C CYS A 131 1.66 -6.93 -8.30
N THR A 132 1.43 -7.97 -7.51
CA THR A 132 0.22 -8.80 -7.54
C THR A 132 -0.89 -8.30 -6.61
N ALA A 133 -0.69 -7.18 -5.92
CA ALA A 133 -1.64 -6.63 -4.94
C ALA A 133 -2.00 -7.60 -3.78
N CYS A 134 -1.10 -8.49 -3.40
CA CYS A 134 -1.33 -9.48 -2.33
C CYS A 134 -1.48 -8.87 -0.93
N GLY A 135 -1.04 -7.61 -0.73
CA GLY A 135 -1.17 -6.88 0.53
C GLY A 135 -0.14 -7.23 1.61
N ALA A 136 0.85 -8.09 1.34
CA ALA A 136 1.88 -8.45 2.33
C ALA A 136 2.66 -7.22 2.83
N CYS A 137 3.09 -6.33 1.93
CA CYS A 137 3.79 -5.09 2.27
C CYS A 137 2.91 -4.09 3.05
N VAL A 138 1.59 -4.10 2.82
CA VAL A 138 0.63 -3.28 3.59
C VAL A 138 0.59 -3.73 5.04
N LYS A 139 0.49 -5.05 5.27
CA LYS A 139 0.47 -5.66 6.60
C LYS A 139 1.81 -5.50 7.34
N ALA A 140 2.93 -5.57 6.62
CA ALA A 140 4.27 -5.45 7.18
C ALA A 140 4.63 -4.01 7.58
N CYS A 141 3.91 -2.99 7.11
CA CYS A 141 4.24 -1.60 7.38
C CYS A 141 3.64 -1.10 8.69
N PRO A 142 4.41 -0.92 9.79
CA PRO A 142 3.86 -0.46 11.06
C PRO A 142 3.39 1.00 11.03
N LYS A 143 3.88 1.80 10.07
CA LYS A 143 3.46 3.20 9.86
C LYS A 143 2.25 3.32 8.93
N MET A 144 1.72 2.21 8.40
CA MET A 144 0.54 2.17 7.52
C MET A 144 0.62 3.16 6.33
N ILE A 145 1.83 3.31 5.77
CA ILE A 145 2.05 4.21 4.62
C ILE A 145 1.85 3.54 3.27
N ILE A 146 1.59 2.24 3.25
CA ILE A 146 1.34 1.48 2.02
C ILE A 146 -0.12 1.08 1.99
N GLU A 147 -0.77 1.34 0.87
CA GLU A 147 -2.16 0.92 0.63
C GLU A 147 -2.31 0.32 -0.77
N LEU A 148 -3.30 -0.54 -0.97
CA LEU A 148 -3.67 -1.04 -2.29
C LEU A 148 -4.59 -0.01 -2.97
N ARG A 149 -4.22 0.42 -4.17
CA ARG A 149 -5.02 1.31 -4.99
C ARG A 149 -5.28 0.71 -6.36
N LYS A 150 -6.32 1.19 -7.04
CA LYS A 150 -6.59 0.86 -8.44
C LYS A 150 -5.34 1.10 -9.29
N LYS A 151 -5.01 0.15 -10.18
CA LYS A 151 -3.94 0.32 -11.16
C LYS A 151 -4.42 1.25 -12.28
N TRP A 152 -3.82 2.43 -12.38
CA TRP A 152 -4.19 3.41 -13.42
C TRP A 152 -3.56 3.08 -14.77
N PRO A 153 -4.20 3.51 -15.87
CA PRO A 153 -3.60 3.43 -17.18
C PRO A 153 -2.24 4.14 -17.21
N LYS A 154 -1.25 3.52 -17.89
CA LYS A 154 0.12 4.03 -17.99
C LYS A 154 0.81 4.26 -16.63
N ASN A 155 0.41 3.52 -15.60
CA ASN A 155 0.95 3.61 -14.22
C ASN A 155 0.93 5.02 -13.61
N ARG A 156 0.01 5.88 -14.05
CA ARG A 156 -0.13 7.26 -13.54
C ARG A 156 -1.03 7.27 -12.30
N ALA A 157 -0.45 7.07 -11.14
CA ALA A 157 -1.18 7.13 -9.87
C ALA A 157 -1.29 8.58 -9.37
N VAL A 158 -2.50 9.00 -8.99
CA VAL A 158 -2.75 10.31 -8.36
C VAL A 158 -3.14 10.08 -6.90
N TYR A 159 -2.30 10.54 -5.97
CA TYR A 159 -2.53 10.36 -4.54
C TYR A 159 -1.74 11.38 -3.72
N VAL A 160 -2.10 11.52 -2.46
CA VAL A 160 -1.33 12.34 -1.51
C VAL A 160 -0.21 11.51 -0.91
N SER A 161 1.04 11.88 -1.23
CA SER A 161 2.26 11.21 -0.73
C SER A 161 2.56 11.62 0.72
N CYS A 162 1.57 11.51 1.61
CA CYS A 162 1.68 11.82 3.02
C CYS A 162 0.60 11.07 3.81
N VAL A 163 0.91 10.70 5.05
CA VAL A 163 -0.03 10.11 6.01
C VAL A 163 0.01 10.82 7.36
N SER A 164 0.73 11.94 7.48
CA SER A 164 0.83 12.70 8.73
C SER A 164 -0.50 13.33 9.08
N LYS A 165 -0.89 13.18 10.35
CA LYS A 165 -2.08 13.80 10.95
C LYS A 165 -1.73 15.01 11.80
N ASP A 166 -0.46 15.39 11.87
CA ASP A 166 0.01 16.55 12.60
C ASP A 166 -0.52 17.85 12.00
N LYS A 167 -0.57 18.89 12.84
CA LYS A 167 -0.90 20.24 12.40
C LYS A 167 0.14 20.73 11.39
N GLY A 168 -0.29 21.50 10.38
CA GLY A 168 0.56 21.96 9.28
C GLY A 168 1.87 22.61 9.70
N ALA A 169 1.88 23.37 10.80
CA ALA A 169 3.09 23.98 11.34
C ALA A 169 4.13 22.94 11.82
N VAL A 170 3.69 21.82 12.38
CA VAL A 170 4.57 20.70 12.80
C VAL A 170 5.09 19.99 11.54
N VAL A 171 4.21 19.70 10.59
CA VAL A 171 4.59 19.04 9.33
C VAL A 171 5.64 19.84 8.56
N MET A 172 5.47 21.16 8.44
CA MET A 172 6.44 22.01 7.72
C MET A 172 7.83 21.98 8.33
N LYS A 173 7.94 21.85 9.66
CA LYS A 173 9.25 21.72 10.34
C LYS A 173 9.89 20.34 10.13
N ALA A 174 9.06 19.29 10.05
CA ALA A 174 9.53 17.91 9.98
C ALA A 174 9.78 17.39 8.57
N CYS A 175 9.03 17.87 7.56
CA CYS A 175 9.10 17.34 6.19
C CYS A 175 8.62 18.37 5.16
N LYS A 176 9.48 18.72 4.21
CA LYS A 176 9.16 19.67 3.13
C LYS A 176 8.17 19.12 2.10
N ALA A 177 7.95 17.80 2.08
CA ALA A 177 6.98 17.13 1.19
C ALA A 177 5.66 16.81 1.89
N GLY A 178 5.50 17.17 3.18
CA GLY A 178 4.33 16.82 3.96
C GLY A 178 3.06 17.57 3.54
N CYS A 179 1.91 16.91 3.64
CA CYS A 179 0.62 17.56 3.50
C CYS A 179 0.30 18.37 4.76
N ILE A 180 -0.02 19.65 4.60
CA ILE A 180 -0.33 20.57 5.72
C ILE A 180 -1.85 20.76 5.94
N GLY A 181 -2.68 20.00 5.24
CA GLY A 181 -4.14 20.08 5.35
C GLY A 181 -4.76 21.42 4.94
N CYS A 182 -4.12 22.20 4.08
CA CYS A 182 -4.52 23.59 3.77
C CYS A 182 -5.81 23.73 2.94
N GLY A 183 -6.37 22.65 2.40
CA GLY A 183 -7.63 22.66 1.65
C GLY A 183 -7.57 23.15 0.20
N LYS A 184 -6.43 23.66 -0.28
CA LYS A 184 -6.33 24.19 -1.66
C LYS A 184 -6.68 23.15 -2.71
N CYS A 185 -6.17 21.92 -2.59
CA CYS A 185 -6.45 20.84 -3.54
C CYS A 185 -7.94 20.45 -3.56
N GLN A 186 -8.62 20.47 -2.42
CA GLN A 186 -10.04 20.17 -2.31
C GLN A 186 -10.89 21.23 -3.03
N LYS A 187 -10.54 22.52 -2.87
CA LYS A 187 -11.27 23.63 -3.50
C LYS A 187 -11.21 23.64 -5.02
N VAL A 188 -10.12 23.14 -5.60
CA VAL A 188 -9.92 23.13 -7.07
C VAL A 188 -10.29 21.80 -7.73
N CYS A 189 -10.69 20.79 -6.96
CA CYS A 189 -11.04 19.48 -7.49
C CYS A 189 -12.43 19.48 -8.10
N ALA A 190 -12.52 19.46 -9.43
CA ALA A 190 -13.79 19.45 -10.17
C ALA A 190 -14.63 18.18 -9.93
N PHE A 191 -13.99 17.06 -9.52
CA PHE A 191 -14.65 15.78 -9.32
C PHE A 191 -15.08 15.51 -7.87
N GLY A 192 -14.83 16.44 -6.94
CA GLY A 192 -15.11 16.22 -5.52
C GLY A 192 -14.38 15.01 -4.93
N ALA A 193 -13.27 14.62 -5.56
CA ALA A 193 -12.51 13.40 -5.18
C ALA A 193 -11.60 13.61 -3.97
N ILE A 194 -11.47 14.83 -3.45
CA ILE A 194 -10.51 15.15 -2.38
C ILE A 194 -11.25 15.52 -1.10
N THR A 195 -10.97 14.77 -0.04
CA THR A 195 -11.42 15.06 1.32
C THR A 195 -10.24 15.48 2.19
N ILE A 196 -10.51 16.25 3.25
CA ILE A 196 -9.51 16.61 4.26
C ILE A 196 -10.04 16.21 5.62
N GLU A 197 -9.32 15.28 6.24
CA GLU A 197 -9.63 14.79 7.57
C GLU A 197 -8.35 14.74 8.41
N ASN A 198 -8.43 15.10 9.67
CA ASN A 198 -7.28 15.08 10.60
C ASN A 198 -6.03 15.76 10.01
N ASN A 199 -6.17 16.96 9.44
CA ASN A 199 -5.10 17.75 8.81
C ASN A 199 -4.45 17.08 7.57
N LEU A 200 -5.06 16.05 6.99
CA LEU A 200 -4.53 15.30 5.87
C LEU A 200 -5.52 15.27 4.70
N ALA A 201 -5.04 15.57 3.52
CA ALA A 201 -5.82 15.38 2.30
C ALA A 201 -5.79 13.90 1.87
N TYR A 202 -6.93 13.40 1.41
CA TYR A 202 -7.05 12.08 0.79
C TYR A 202 -7.73 12.22 -0.57
N ILE A 203 -7.22 11.50 -1.57
CA ILE A 203 -7.78 11.43 -2.92
C ILE A 203 -8.46 10.08 -3.08
N ASP A 204 -9.77 10.10 -3.28
CA ASP A 204 -10.56 8.91 -3.54
C ASP A 204 -10.25 8.38 -4.95
N PRO A 205 -9.68 7.15 -5.07
CA PRO A 205 -9.31 6.59 -6.36
C PRO A 205 -10.50 6.19 -7.24
N GLN A 206 -11.72 6.17 -6.69
CA GLN A 206 -12.93 5.86 -7.45
C GLN A 206 -13.53 7.11 -8.12
N LYS A 207 -13.24 8.29 -7.57
CA LYS A 207 -13.76 9.57 -8.07
C LYS A 207 -12.76 10.34 -8.93
N CYS A 208 -11.46 9.94 -8.86
CA CYS A 208 -10.37 10.62 -9.56
C CYS A 208 -10.04 9.96 -10.89
#